data_bd5bee65518a9ed8b6c4b5d89d525d10
#
_entry.id   bd5bee65518a9ed8b6c4b5d89d525d10
#
_cell.length_a   1.000
_cell.length_b   1.000
_cell.length_c   1.000
_cell.angle_alpha   90.00
_cell.angle_beta   90.00
_cell.angle_gamma   90.00
#
_symmetry.space_group_name_H-M   'P 1'
#
loop_
_entity.id
_entity.type
_entity.pdbx_description
1 polymer ?
#
loop_
_entity_poly.entity_id
_entity_poly.type
_entity_poly.pdbx_seq_one_letter_code
_entity_poly.pdbx_strand_id
1 'polypeptide(L)'
;MLFLLLVAGAVAWAALTPDRYVAGSAEPGTGLPVVADGAAAARAVEQVERAVQRRDPGPLAGLGADPAAQERLDAVVANARAIDVVDFDLRYVEETSPVDADGRWRAEVEVAWRFAGYDRDVASTETSVDLVTDEDGTRVVALAPVDGSGPGAGRSPVWLTGPVEVASSPTTLVVQAASSTGPDAEAYDARADRAVAVVERVLTGWDGRLVVEVPAGEAGLDAALGVEPGTYGAIAAVTAAVDGAPTGSPVHIFLNPDVFGQLQAQGAQVVMSHEAVHVATRAPSSGALPLWLLEGFADYVALRDVDLPLSTTAAQVVEQVREDGLPRTLPGQAEFATGATHLGATYEAAWVACLVLADRGGEEALVDLYDAVDGGGSVSRALRADFGWDEADLTEAWRDRLDALAG
;
A
#
# COMPACT_ATOMS: atom_id res chain seq x y z
N MET A 1 15.45 13.62 -43.63
CA MET A 1 15.04 12.53 -44.51
C MET A 1 16.05 11.38 -44.63
N LEU A 2 17.28 11.54 -44.19
CA LEU A 2 18.32 10.47 -44.26
C LEU A 2 18.26 9.46 -43.10
N PHE A 3 17.72 9.85 -41.95
CA PHE A 3 17.66 9.00 -40.73
C PHE A 3 16.54 7.94 -40.80
N LEU A 4 15.47 8.20 -41.55
CA LEU A 4 14.34 7.26 -41.73
C LEU A 4 14.67 6.10 -42.68
N LEU A 5 15.64 6.26 -43.58
CA LEU A 5 16.06 5.20 -44.50
C LEU A 5 17.03 4.19 -43.88
N LEU A 6 17.76 4.58 -42.82
CA LEU A 6 18.65 3.66 -42.09
C LEU A 6 17.87 2.73 -41.13
N VAL A 7 16.78 3.22 -40.56
CA VAL A 7 15.90 2.39 -39.69
C VAL A 7 15.10 1.37 -40.51
N ALA A 8 14.62 1.77 -41.68
CA ALA A 8 13.92 0.85 -42.60
C ALA A 8 14.84 -0.25 -43.14
N GLY A 9 16.12 0.07 -43.40
CA GLY A 9 17.12 -0.91 -43.85
C GLY A 9 17.48 -1.95 -42.76
N ALA A 10 17.59 -1.53 -41.50
CA ALA A 10 17.89 -2.43 -40.39
C ALA A 10 16.73 -3.39 -40.10
N VAL A 11 15.48 -2.90 -40.18
CA VAL A 11 14.28 -3.74 -39.96
C VAL A 11 14.11 -4.74 -41.14
N ALA A 12 14.39 -4.33 -42.38
CA ALA A 12 14.32 -5.23 -43.53
C ALA A 12 15.43 -6.30 -43.50
N TRP A 13 16.62 -5.97 -42.96
CA TRP A 13 17.73 -6.92 -42.83
C TRP A 13 17.45 -7.95 -41.72
N ALA A 14 16.88 -7.55 -40.61
CA ALA A 14 16.47 -8.45 -39.50
C ALA A 14 15.34 -9.41 -39.94
N ALA A 15 14.43 -8.96 -40.84
CA ALA A 15 13.32 -9.79 -41.35
C ALA A 15 13.71 -10.77 -42.45
N LEU A 16 14.90 -10.60 -43.07
CA LEU A 16 15.36 -11.40 -44.23
C LEU A 16 16.49 -12.38 -43.89
N THR A 17 17.01 -12.38 -42.67
CA THR A 17 17.94 -13.43 -42.22
C THR A 17 17.16 -14.60 -41.68
N PRO A 18 17.16 -15.77 -42.36
CA PRO A 18 16.55 -16.95 -41.74
C PRO A 18 17.35 -17.32 -40.52
N ASP A 19 16.71 -17.28 -39.35
CA ASP A 19 17.25 -17.90 -38.13
C ASP A 19 17.58 -19.35 -38.46
N ARG A 20 18.86 -19.64 -38.63
CA ARG A 20 19.31 -21.04 -38.62
C ARG A 20 19.16 -21.55 -37.19
N TYR A 21 18.01 -22.11 -36.89
CA TYR A 21 17.82 -22.95 -35.74
C TYR A 21 18.81 -24.12 -35.84
N VAL A 22 19.94 -23.98 -35.19
CA VAL A 22 20.84 -25.09 -34.93
C VAL A 22 20.24 -25.82 -33.73
N ALA A 23 19.50 -26.89 -34.01
CA ALA A 23 19.10 -27.80 -32.98
C ALA A 23 20.38 -28.32 -32.31
N GLY A 24 20.69 -27.83 -31.11
CA GLY A 24 21.73 -28.43 -30.26
C GLY A 24 21.35 -29.90 -30.07
N SER A 25 22.31 -30.77 -30.29
CA SER A 25 22.15 -32.18 -29.94
C SER A 25 21.98 -32.24 -28.42
N ALA A 26 20.73 -32.32 -27.96
CA ALA A 26 20.46 -32.69 -26.58
C ALA A 26 21.00 -34.12 -26.39
N GLU A 27 21.95 -34.29 -25.49
CA GLU A 27 22.25 -35.62 -24.98
C GLU A 27 20.96 -36.25 -24.44
N PRO A 28 20.64 -37.50 -24.72
CA PRO A 28 19.44 -38.12 -24.19
C PRO A 28 19.60 -38.28 -22.68
N GLY A 29 19.11 -37.29 -21.94
CA GLY A 29 18.84 -37.42 -20.51
C GLY A 29 17.79 -38.51 -20.34
N THR A 30 18.04 -39.53 -19.54
CA THR A 30 17.25 -40.71 -19.33
C THR A 30 16.02 -40.47 -18.43
N GLY A 31 15.47 -39.28 -18.40
CA GLY A 31 14.21 -38.94 -17.70
C GLY A 31 13.29 -38.16 -18.63
N LEU A 32 12.00 -38.42 -18.61
CA LEU A 32 11.01 -37.54 -19.19
C LEU A 32 11.12 -36.18 -18.47
N PRO A 33 11.03 -35.05 -19.19
CA PRO A 33 11.02 -33.73 -18.53
C PRO A 33 9.87 -33.72 -17.53
N VAL A 34 10.16 -33.32 -16.30
CA VAL A 34 9.12 -33.06 -15.29
C VAL A 34 8.29 -31.87 -15.82
N VAL A 35 6.99 -32.11 -15.96
CA VAL A 35 6.05 -31.08 -16.44
C VAL A 35 5.22 -30.62 -15.24
N ALA A 36 4.86 -29.35 -15.21
CA ALA A 36 3.95 -28.80 -14.20
C ALA A 36 2.63 -29.58 -14.21
N ASP A 37 2.20 -30.07 -13.05
CA ASP A 37 0.90 -30.69 -12.86
C ASP A 37 -0.09 -29.65 -12.31
N GLY A 38 -0.69 -28.85 -13.21
CA GLY A 38 -1.70 -27.86 -12.86
C GLY A 38 -2.91 -28.44 -12.12
N ALA A 39 -3.27 -29.70 -12.38
CA ALA A 39 -4.36 -30.37 -11.66
C ALA A 39 -3.96 -30.73 -10.22
N ALA A 40 -2.70 -31.10 -9.99
CA ALA A 40 -2.20 -31.32 -8.63
C ALA A 40 -2.05 -30.01 -7.88
N ALA A 41 -1.56 -28.94 -8.55
CA ALA A 41 -1.50 -27.60 -7.98
C ALA A 41 -2.89 -27.07 -7.57
N ALA A 42 -3.89 -27.19 -8.45
CA ALA A 42 -5.26 -26.80 -8.12
C ALA A 42 -5.80 -27.56 -6.89
N ARG A 43 -5.51 -28.84 -6.75
CA ARG A 43 -5.87 -29.60 -5.55
C ARG A 43 -5.12 -29.14 -4.30
N ALA A 44 -3.84 -28.77 -4.42
CA ALA A 44 -3.05 -28.22 -3.32
C ALA A 44 -3.62 -26.89 -2.85
N VAL A 45 -3.93 -25.98 -3.78
CA VAL A 45 -4.59 -24.69 -3.51
C VAL A 45 -5.95 -24.87 -2.83
N GLU A 46 -6.79 -25.79 -3.32
CA GLU A 46 -8.08 -26.13 -2.70
C GLU A 46 -7.93 -26.73 -1.28
N GLN A 47 -6.83 -27.42 -0.99
CA GLN A 47 -6.56 -27.88 0.38
C GLN A 47 -6.26 -26.74 1.32
N VAL A 48 -5.47 -25.72 0.86
CA VAL A 48 -5.21 -24.50 1.62
C VAL A 48 -6.51 -23.74 1.87
N GLU A 49 -7.31 -23.53 0.83
CA GLU A 49 -8.61 -22.88 0.96
C GLU A 49 -9.48 -23.55 2.03
N ARG A 50 -9.67 -24.85 1.93
CA ARG A 50 -10.47 -25.63 2.91
C ARG A 50 -9.92 -25.54 4.33
N ALA A 51 -8.61 -25.55 4.51
CA ALA A 51 -7.97 -25.44 5.82
C ALA A 51 -8.25 -24.08 6.45
N VAL A 52 -8.14 -23.00 5.69
CA VAL A 52 -8.43 -21.63 6.14
C VAL A 52 -9.91 -21.48 6.47
N GLN A 53 -10.81 -21.88 5.56
CA GLN A 53 -12.26 -21.79 5.76
C GLN A 53 -12.74 -22.56 6.99
N ARG A 54 -12.14 -23.74 7.27
CA ARG A 54 -12.45 -24.57 8.44
C ARG A 54 -11.69 -24.16 9.69
N ARG A 55 -10.71 -23.27 9.54
CA ARG A 55 -9.78 -22.90 10.62
C ARG A 55 -9.07 -24.12 11.22
N ASP A 56 -8.77 -25.12 10.38
CA ASP A 56 -8.18 -26.40 10.74
C ASP A 56 -6.96 -26.69 9.84
N PRO A 57 -5.73 -26.79 10.37
CA PRO A 57 -4.54 -27.10 9.59
C PRO A 57 -4.47 -28.58 9.16
N GLY A 58 -5.33 -29.45 9.68
CA GLY A 58 -5.32 -30.88 9.36
C GLY A 58 -5.24 -31.23 7.86
N PRO A 59 -5.98 -30.52 6.97
CA PRO A 59 -5.88 -30.72 5.52
C PRO A 59 -4.51 -30.42 4.91
N LEU A 60 -3.65 -29.64 5.60
CA LEU A 60 -2.32 -29.23 5.12
C LEU A 60 -1.21 -30.22 5.45
N ALA A 61 -1.49 -31.26 6.23
CA ALA A 61 -0.47 -32.19 6.68
C ALA A 61 0.28 -32.85 5.50
N GLY A 62 1.58 -32.56 5.38
CA GLY A 62 2.44 -33.04 4.32
C GLY A 62 2.31 -32.33 2.97
N LEU A 63 1.59 -31.19 2.93
CA LEU A 63 1.46 -30.36 1.72
C LEU A 63 2.70 -29.47 1.52
N GLY A 64 3.38 -29.07 2.59
CA GLY A 64 4.62 -28.30 2.51
C GLY A 64 5.76 -29.11 1.90
N ALA A 65 6.54 -28.48 1.03
CA ALA A 65 7.69 -29.09 0.36
C ALA A 65 8.79 -29.52 1.36
N ASP A 66 8.92 -28.80 2.45
CA ASP A 66 9.83 -29.03 3.55
C ASP A 66 9.21 -28.56 4.89
N PRO A 67 9.85 -28.81 6.05
CA PRO A 67 9.31 -28.38 7.35
C PRO A 67 9.04 -26.88 7.47
N ALA A 68 9.85 -26.04 6.84
CA ALA A 68 9.67 -24.59 6.88
C ALA A 68 8.47 -24.13 6.01
N ALA A 69 8.28 -24.78 4.87
CA ALA A 69 7.09 -24.57 4.03
C ALA A 69 5.81 -25.03 4.76
N GLN A 70 5.87 -26.17 5.46
CA GLN A 70 4.75 -26.65 6.27
C GLN A 70 4.41 -25.68 7.40
N GLU A 71 5.42 -25.16 8.10
CA GLU A 71 5.23 -24.15 9.17
C GLU A 71 4.55 -22.89 8.63
N ARG A 72 4.96 -22.41 7.45
CA ARG A 72 4.31 -21.25 6.81
C ARG A 72 2.85 -21.52 6.45
N LEU A 73 2.53 -22.70 5.91
CA LEU A 73 1.15 -23.06 5.60
C LEU A 73 0.29 -23.18 6.86
N ASP A 74 0.81 -23.78 7.92
CA ASP A 74 0.11 -23.88 9.20
C ASP A 74 -0.12 -22.48 9.82
N ALA A 75 0.85 -21.55 9.64
CA ALA A 75 0.74 -20.17 10.07
C ALA A 75 -0.39 -19.43 9.34
N VAL A 76 -0.62 -19.66 8.04
CA VAL A 76 -1.74 -19.04 7.32
C VAL A 76 -3.09 -19.35 7.98
N VAL A 77 -3.30 -20.60 8.42
CA VAL A 77 -4.53 -20.99 9.15
C VAL A 77 -4.60 -20.35 10.52
N ALA A 78 -3.47 -20.26 11.22
CA ALA A 78 -3.40 -19.61 12.53
C ALA A 78 -3.67 -18.11 12.41
N ASN A 79 -3.10 -17.44 11.42
CA ASN A 79 -3.30 -16.04 11.09
C ASN A 79 -4.78 -15.75 10.78
N ALA A 80 -5.38 -16.54 9.89
CA ALA A 80 -6.79 -16.40 9.52
C ALA A 80 -7.73 -16.50 10.73
N ARG A 81 -7.37 -17.34 11.71
CA ARG A 81 -8.11 -17.44 12.97
C ARG A 81 -7.89 -16.24 13.88
N ALA A 82 -6.65 -15.76 14.00
CA ALA A 82 -6.31 -14.64 14.89
C ALA A 82 -6.88 -13.31 14.39
N ILE A 83 -6.90 -13.10 13.08
CA ILE A 83 -7.44 -11.91 12.40
C ILE A 83 -8.98 -11.97 12.30
N ASP A 84 -9.58 -13.16 12.35
CA ASP A 84 -10.96 -13.45 11.98
C ASP A 84 -11.24 -13.21 10.49
N VAL A 85 -10.42 -13.85 9.63
CA VAL A 85 -10.62 -13.82 8.16
C VAL A 85 -11.92 -14.52 7.80
N VAL A 86 -12.75 -13.86 6.99
CA VAL A 86 -14.01 -14.38 6.44
C VAL A 86 -14.07 -14.14 4.94
N ASP A 87 -15.08 -14.70 4.27
CA ASP A 87 -15.26 -14.57 2.82
C ASP A 87 -13.99 -14.98 2.04
N PHE A 88 -13.27 -15.98 2.57
CA PHE A 88 -12.02 -16.47 1.98
C PHE A 88 -12.29 -17.42 0.81
N ASP A 89 -11.68 -17.11 -0.32
CA ASP A 89 -11.61 -17.94 -1.53
C ASP A 89 -10.17 -17.96 -2.03
N LEU A 90 -9.70 -19.11 -2.50
CA LEU A 90 -8.36 -19.26 -3.06
C LEU A 90 -8.42 -20.18 -4.26
N ARG A 91 -8.16 -19.65 -5.45
CA ARG A 91 -8.34 -20.35 -6.71
C ARG A 91 -7.08 -20.37 -7.55
N TYR A 92 -6.68 -21.56 -8.01
CA TYR A 92 -5.64 -21.73 -9.02
C TYR A 92 -6.07 -21.08 -10.35
N VAL A 93 -5.19 -20.32 -10.98
CA VAL A 93 -5.41 -19.67 -12.28
C VAL A 93 -4.62 -20.37 -13.35
N GLU A 94 -3.30 -20.21 -13.37
CA GLU A 94 -2.44 -20.81 -14.40
C GLU A 94 -0.98 -20.96 -13.94
N GLU A 95 -0.20 -21.72 -14.70
CA GLU A 95 1.26 -21.79 -14.56
C GLU A 95 1.91 -20.53 -15.12
N THR A 96 2.81 -19.92 -14.34
CA THR A 96 3.51 -18.70 -14.74
C THR A 96 4.99 -18.91 -15.03
N SER A 97 5.55 -20.08 -14.69
CA SER A 97 6.93 -20.42 -15.03
C SER A 97 7.08 -21.89 -15.41
N PRO A 98 7.99 -22.26 -16.34
CA PRO A 98 8.31 -23.66 -16.61
C PRO A 98 8.92 -24.31 -15.36
N VAL A 99 8.80 -25.65 -15.27
CA VAL A 99 9.46 -26.45 -14.24
C VAL A 99 10.97 -26.41 -14.44
N ASP A 100 11.72 -26.06 -13.42
CA ASP A 100 13.19 -26.05 -13.43
C ASP A 100 13.79 -27.44 -13.19
N ALA A 101 15.13 -27.52 -13.14
CA ALA A 101 15.86 -28.77 -12.95
C ALA A 101 15.64 -29.43 -11.57
N ASP A 102 15.20 -28.63 -10.59
CA ASP A 102 14.91 -29.08 -9.22
C ASP A 102 13.42 -29.38 -9.01
N GLY A 103 12.63 -29.37 -10.10
CA GLY A 103 11.19 -29.61 -10.08
C GLY A 103 10.37 -28.41 -9.59
N ARG A 104 10.97 -27.22 -9.42
CA ARG A 104 10.30 -26.01 -8.92
C ARG A 104 9.64 -25.26 -10.06
N TRP A 105 8.52 -24.67 -9.78
CA TRP A 105 7.77 -23.83 -10.69
C TRP A 105 6.81 -22.90 -9.93
N ARG A 106 6.27 -21.92 -10.61
CA ARG A 106 5.36 -20.92 -10.05
C ARG A 106 4.03 -20.97 -10.78
N ALA A 107 2.97 -20.78 -10.03
CA ALA A 107 1.63 -20.60 -10.55
C ALA A 107 1.01 -19.32 -9.99
N GLU A 108 0.07 -18.77 -10.73
CA GLU A 108 -0.81 -17.69 -10.28
C GLU A 108 -2.04 -18.27 -9.60
N VAL A 109 -2.43 -17.63 -8.51
CA VAL A 109 -3.67 -17.90 -7.77
C VAL A 109 -4.42 -16.58 -7.54
N GLU A 110 -5.74 -16.64 -7.62
CA GLU A 110 -6.60 -15.55 -7.17
C GLU A 110 -6.97 -15.79 -5.70
N VAL A 111 -6.88 -14.77 -4.89
CA VAL A 111 -7.25 -14.81 -3.48
C VAL A 111 -8.25 -13.71 -3.16
N ALA A 112 -9.34 -14.05 -2.46
CA ALA A 112 -10.30 -13.11 -1.92
C ALA A 112 -10.43 -13.30 -0.40
N TRP A 113 -10.60 -12.21 0.34
CA TRP A 113 -10.74 -12.24 1.80
C TRP A 113 -11.32 -10.94 2.35
N ARG A 114 -11.74 -10.98 3.62
CA ARG A 114 -12.19 -9.83 4.38
C ARG A 114 -11.85 -10.02 5.86
N PHE A 115 -11.42 -8.98 6.55
CA PHE A 115 -11.20 -8.98 7.99
C PHE A 115 -12.51 -8.64 8.71
N ALA A 116 -13.09 -9.62 9.39
CA ALA A 116 -14.40 -9.48 10.03
C ALA A 116 -14.39 -8.37 11.09
N GLY A 117 -15.40 -7.53 11.05
CA GLY A 117 -15.54 -6.44 12.01
C GLY A 117 -14.79 -5.16 11.62
N TYR A 118 -13.81 -5.21 10.72
CA TYR A 118 -13.03 -4.05 10.26
C TYR A 118 -13.33 -3.68 8.82
N ASP A 119 -13.30 -4.65 7.91
CA ASP A 119 -13.59 -4.42 6.50
C ASP A 119 -15.08 -4.47 6.20
N ARG A 120 -15.54 -3.62 5.29
CA ARG A 120 -16.89 -3.67 4.72
C ARG A 120 -16.92 -4.45 3.42
N ASP A 121 -15.90 -4.25 2.61
CA ASP A 121 -15.76 -4.82 1.27
C ASP A 121 -14.84 -6.05 1.32
N VAL A 122 -14.95 -6.93 0.32
CA VAL A 122 -14.05 -8.07 0.11
C VAL A 122 -12.89 -7.60 -0.75
N ALA A 123 -11.67 -7.83 -0.32
CA ALA A 123 -10.48 -7.68 -1.15
C ALA A 123 -10.36 -8.87 -2.10
N SER A 124 -9.90 -8.65 -3.33
CA SER A 124 -9.57 -9.71 -4.28
C SER A 124 -8.36 -9.33 -5.11
N THR A 125 -7.32 -10.18 -5.12
CA THR A 125 -6.11 -9.93 -5.88
C THR A 125 -5.52 -11.21 -6.44
N GLU A 126 -4.68 -11.08 -7.46
CA GLU A 126 -3.81 -12.13 -7.92
C GLU A 126 -2.55 -12.17 -7.04
N THR A 127 -2.08 -13.38 -6.75
CA THR A 127 -0.80 -13.63 -6.08
C THR A 127 -0.18 -14.91 -6.64
N SER A 128 1.04 -15.23 -6.21
CA SER A 128 1.75 -16.42 -6.70
C SER A 128 1.76 -17.53 -5.65
N VAL A 129 1.91 -18.76 -6.12
CA VAL A 129 2.29 -19.92 -5.31
C VAL A 129 3.53 -20.57 -5.92
N ASP A 130 4.56 -20.78 -5.12
CA ASP A 130 5.74 -21.55 -5.48
C ASP A 130 5.50 -23.01 -5.15
N LEU A 131 5.76 -23.86 -6.11
CA LEU A 131 5.49 -25.29 -6.08
C LEU A 131 6.77 -26.08 -6.40
N VAL A 132 6.80 -27.32 -5.94
CA VAL A 132 7.76 -28.32 -6.39
C VAL A 132 7.02 -29.59 -6.77
N THR A 133 7.38 -30.20 -7.90
CA THR A 133 6.84 -31.47 -8.38
C THR A 133 7.97 -32.47 -8.48
N ASP A 134 7.82 -33.60 -7.82
CA ASP A 134 8.73 -34.76 -7.86
C ASP A 134 7.95 -36.10 -7.95
N GLU A 135 8.62 -37.23 -7.72
CA GLU A 135 8.02 -38.57 -7.76
C GLU A 135 6.90 -38.75 -6.72
N ASP A 136 6.94 -37.99 -5.61
CA ASP A 136 5.95 -38.03 -4.53
C ASP A 136 4.73 -37.11 -4.81
N GLY A 137 4.79 -36.26 -5.82
CA GLY A 137 3.73 -35.36 -6.25
C GLY A 137 4.07 -33.91 -6.21
N THR A 138 3.04 -33.02 -6.23
CA THR A 138 3.18 -31.57 -6.18
C THR A 138 2.95 -31.07 -4.76
N ARG A 139 3.91 -30.29 -4.24
CA ARG A 139 3.90 -29.70 -2.89
C ARG A 139 4.14 -28.19 -2.94
N VAL A 140 3.65 -27.49 -1.94
CA VAL A 140 3.78 -26.03 -1.81
C VAL A 140 5.11 -25.67 -1.16
N VAL A 141 5.85 -24.78 -1.79
CA VAL A 141 7.08 -24.19 -1.26
C VAL A 141 6.76 -22.88 -0.52
N ALA A 142 5.99 -22.01 -1.15
CA ALA A 142 5.53 -20.75 -0.56
C ALA A 142 4.19 -20.32 -1.18
N LEU A 143 3.34 -19.71 -0.37
CA LEU A 143 2.16 -18.97 -0.81
C LEU A 143 2.47 -17.48 -0.69
N ALA A 144 2.10 -16.69 -1.69
CA ALA A 144 2.36 -15.25 -1.74
C ALA A 144 3.84 -14.89 -1.47
N PRO A 145 4.82 -15.43 -2.23
CA PRO A 145 6.23 -15.17 -1.98
C PRO A 145 6.58 -13.70 -2.22
N VAL A 146 7.35 -13.12 -1.30
CA VAL A 146 7.78 -11.70 -1.34
C VAL A 146 8.78 -11.43 -2.48
N ASP A 147 9.59 -12.42 -2.86
CA ASP A 147 10.60 -12.32 -3.91
C ASP A 147 10.03 -12.29 -5.35
N GLY A 148 8.72 -12.44 -5.49
CA GLY A 148 8.01 -12.32 -6.76
C GLY A 148 7.35 -10.96 -7.00
N SER A 149 7.68 -9.93 -6.19
CA SER A 149 7.06 -8.60 -6.30
C SER A 149 7.47 -7.85 -7.57
N GLY A 150 6.56 -7.01 -8.07
CA GLY A 150 6.73 -6.18 -9.27
C GLY A 150 5.51 -6.22 -10.17
N PRO A 151 5.45 -5.39 -11.23
CA PRO A 151 4.33 -5.38 -12.16
C PRO A 151 4.08 -6.76 -12.77
N GLY A 152 2.84 -7.24 -12.60
CA GLY A 152 2.42 -8.57 -13.09
C GLY A 152 2.77 -9.75 -12.19
N ALA A 153 3.37 -9.52 -11.02
CA ALA A 153 3.62 -10.57 -10.04
C ALA A 153 2.47 -10.76 -9.03
N GLY A 154 1.46 -9.91 -9.12
CA GLY A 154 0.37 -9.86 -8.12
C GLY A 154 0.80 -9.18 -6.83
N ARG A 155 0.00 -9.34 -5.79
CA ARG A 155 0.25 -8.81 -4.44
C ARG A 155 0.50 -9.95 -3.46
N SER A 156 1.31 -9.68 -2.45
CA SER A 156 1.58 -10.65 -1.38
C SER A 156 0.95 -10.15 -0.06
N PRO A 157 -0.32 -10.49 0.23
CA PRO A 157 -0.98 -10.07 1.46
C PRO A 157 -0.17 -10.50 2.69
N VAL A 158 0.08 -9.60 3.62
CA VAL A 158 0.98 -9.80 4.76
C VAL A 158 0.67 -11.08 5.52
N TRP A 159 -0.60 -11.36 5.77
CA TRP A 159 -1.05 -12.52 6.53
C TRP A 159 -0.88 -13.87 5.82
N LEU A 160 -0.59 -13.87 4.50
CA LEU A 160 -0.31 -15.08 3.71
C LEU A 160 1.19 -15.40 3.61
N THR A 161 2.07 -14.44 3.89
CA THR A 161 3.53 -14.60 3.66
C THR A 161 4.25 -15.43 4.72
N GLY A 162 3.68 -15.56 5.91
CA GLY A 162 4.26 -16.30 7.04
C GLY A 162 3.54 -16.00 8.35
N PRO A 163 4.12 -16.37 9.50
CA PRO A 163 3.53 -16.10 10.81
C PRO A 163 3.35 -14.59 11.04
N VAL A 164 2.22 -14.20 11.66
CA VAL A 164 1.95 -12.83 12.08
C VAL A 164 1.66 -12.72 13.58
N GLU A 165 1.95 -11.56 14.15
CA GLU A 165 1.46 -11.11 15.44
C GLU A 165 0.23 -10.22 15.19
N VAL A 166 -0.79 -10.37 16.00
CA VAL A 166 -2.06 -9.65 15.88
C VAL A 166 -2.39 -8.98 17.19
N ALA A 167 -2.61 -7.66 17.13
CA ALA A 167 -3.21 -6.89 18.22
C ALA A 167 -4.51 -6.26 17.73
N SER A 168 -5.51 -6.13 18.57
CA SER A 168 -6.80 -5.58 18.17
C SER A 168 -7.56 -4.95 19.31
N SER A 169 -8.35 -3.92 18.99
CA SER A 169 -9.34 -3.28 19.83
C SER A 169 -10.71 -3.31 19.13
N PRO A 170 -11.77 -2.75 19.71
CA PRO A 170 -13.05 -2.61 18.99
C PRO A 170 -12.97 -1.75 17.71
N THR A 171 -11.96 -0.90 17.58
CA THR A 171 -11.78 0.06 16.49
C THR A 171 -10.57 -0.23 15.61
N THR A 172 -9.54 -0.90 16.11
CA THR A 172 -8.28 -1.10 15.41
C THR A 172 -7.89 -2.57 15.31
N LEU A 173 -7.24 -2.94 14.21
CA LEU A 173 -6.62 -4.22 13.97
C LEU A 173 -5.21 -4.00 13.43
N VAL A 174 -4.21 -4.58 14.08
CA VAL A 174 -2.83 -4.61 13.61
C VAL A 174 -2.46 -6.02 13.20
N VAL A 175 -1.95 -6.17 12.00
CA VAL A 175 -1.42 -7.43 11.45
C VAL A 175 0.06 -7.23 11.14
N GLN A 176 0.93 -7.74 12.00
CA GLN A 176 2.36 -7.57 11.90
C GLN A 176 3.04 -8.89 11.52
N ALA A 177 3.88 -8.89 10.48
CA ALA A 177 4.72 -10.05 10.19
C ALA A 177 5.64 -10.32 11.39
N ALA A 178 5.69 -11.56 11.88
CA ALA A 178 6.49 -11.93 13.06
C ALA A 178 8.00 -11.72 12.86
N SER A 179 8.46 -11.61 11.61
CA SER A 179 9.85 -11.27 11.24
C SER A 179 10.08 -9.77 11.10
N SER A 180 9.05 -8.92 11.29
CA SER A 180 9.18 -7.47 11.24
C SER A 180 10.06 -6.95 12.38
N THR A 181 10.81 -5.89 12.11
CA THR A 181 11.64 -5.20 13.09
C THR A 181 10.88 -4.02 13.69
N GLY A 182 11.28 -3.56 14.88
CA GLY A 182 10.73 -2.36 15.50
C GLY A 182 9.76 -2.65 16.67
N PRO A 183 8.76 -1.79 16.88
CA PRO A 183 7.73 -1.97 17.91
C PRO A 183 6.91 -3.25 17.72
N ASP A 184 6.34 -3.78 18.81
CA ASP A 184 5.39 -4.88 18.76
C ASP A 184 3.99 -4.43 18.26
N ALA A 185 3.13 -5.40 17.95
CA ALA A 185 1.79 -5.16 17.43
C ALA A 185 0.93 -4.32 18.40
N GLU A 186 1.08 -4.53 19.73
CA GLU A 186 0.36 -3.77 20.75
C GLU A 186 0.78 -2.28 20.76
N ALA A 187 2.05 -1.98 20.54
CA ALA A 187 2.52 -0.60 20.46
C ALA A 187 1.99 0.12 19.21
N TYR A 188 1.85 -0.57 18.09
CA TYR A 188 1.19 -0.04 16.90
C TYR A 188 -0.31 0.14 17.12
N ASP A 189 -0.98 -0.83 17.73
CA ASP A 189 -2.41 -0.78 18.07
C ASP A 189 -2.73 0.41 18.97
N ALA A 190 -1.96 0.62 20.01
CA ALA A 190 -2.11 1.78 20.89
C ALA A 190 -1.92 3.14 20.17
N ARG A 191 -1.14 3.20 19.09
CA ARG A 191 -1.02 4.39 18.25
C ARG A 191 -2.20 4.54 17.31
N ALA A 192 -2.67 3.44 16.74
CA ALA A 192 -3.85 3.40 15.89
C ALA A 192 -5.11 3.84 16.65
N ASP A 193 -5.33 3.36 17.87
CA ASP A 193 -6.43 3.80 18.74
C ASP A 193 -6.39 5.32 19.00
N ARG A 194 -5.20 5.87 19.27
CA ARG A 194 -5.06 7.33 19.42
C ARG A 194 -5.33 8.08 18.12
N ALA A 195 -4.92 7.52 16.98
CA ALA A 195 -5.18 8.12 15.66
C ALA A 195 -6.68 8.15 15.37
N VAL A 196 -7.41 7.05 15.64
CA VAL A 196 -8.87 7.00 15.55
C VAL A 196 -9.49 8.11 16.38
N ALA A 197 -9.09 8.25 17.65
CA ALA A 197 -9.63 9.29 18.55
C ALA A 197 -9.30 10.72 18.07
N VAL A 198 -8.19 10.96 17.35
CA VAL A 198 -7.87 12.26 16.74
C VAL A 198 -8.80 12.53 15.56
N VAL A 199 -8.96 11.56 14.66
CA VAL A 199 -9.72 11.71 13.42
C VAL A 199 -11.23 11.87 13.71
N GLU A 200 -11.81 11.07 14.60
CA GLU A 200 -13.25 11.13 14.95
C GLU A 200 -13.70 12.49 15.47
N ARG A 201 -12.81 13.29 16.04
CA ARG A 201 -13.15 14.65 16.50
C ARG A 201 -13.42 15.62 15.36
N VAL A 202 -12.88 15.35 14.19
CA VAL A 202 -13.08 16.18 12.98
C VAL A 202 -14.04 15.51 12.02
N LEU A 203 -13.85 14.23 11.75
CA LEU A 203 -14.66 13.42 10.84
C LEU A 203 -15.68 12.60 11.61
N THR A 204 -16.68 13.27 12.16
CA THR A 204 -17.70 12.67 13.06
C THR A 204 -18.60 11.63 12.40
N GLY A 205 -18.60 11.54 11.07
CA GLY A 205 -19.37 10.54 10.29
C GLY A 205 -18.61 9.25 10.00
N TRP A 206 -17.32 9.19 10.35
CA TRP A 206 -16.50 7.98 10.19
C TRP A 206 -16.86 6.94 11.25
N ASP A 207 -16.83 5.65 10.89
CA ASP A 207 -17.13 4.55 11.81
C ASP A 207 -15.95 4.14 12.71
N GLY A 208 -14.82 4.85 12.62
CA GLY A 208 -13.65 4.70 13.48
C GLY A 208 -12.90 3.37 13.29
N ARG A 209 -13.06 2.67 12.17
CA ARG A 209 -12.38 1.39 11.95
C ARG A 209 -11.10 1.56 11.17
N LEU A 210 -10.02 0.99 11.70
CA LEU A 210 -8.68 1.15 11.17
C LEU A 210 -7.93 -0.18 11.17
N VAL A 211 -7.40 -0.58 10.02
CA VAL A 211 -6.50 -1.72 9.88
C VAL A 211 -5.10 -1.23 9.55
N VAL A 212 -4.12 -1.74 10.29
CA VAL A 212 -2.69 -1.45 10.08
C VAL A 212 -1.98 -2.76 9.77
N GLU A 213 -1.33 -2.82 8.61
CA GLU A 213 -0.49 -3.95 8.20
C GLU A 213 0.98 -3.57 8.30
N VAL A 214 1.78 -4.43 8.96
CA VAL A 214 3.22 -4.21 9.17
C VAL A 214 3.99 -5.37 8.54
N PRO A 215 4.43 -5.24 7.28
CA PRO A 215 5.22 -6.25 6.59
C PRO A 215 6.58 -6.51 7.25
N ALA A 216 7.32 -7.49 6.75
CA ALA A 216 8.64 -7.88 7.25
C ALA A 216 9.78 -6.88 6.92
N GLY A 217 9.46 -5.73 6.36
CA GLY A 217 10.39 -4.68 5.94
C GLY A 217 9.99 -4.10 4.59
N GLU A 218 10.87 -3.26 4.00
CA GLU A 218 10.61 -2.59 2.72
C GLU A 218 10.19 -3.57 1.60
N ALA A 219 10.93 -4.66 1.41
CA ALA A 219 10.58 -5.64 0.37
C ALA A 219 9.21 -6.28 0.57
N GLY A 220 8.81 -6.52 1.83
CA GLY A 220 7.48 -7.01 2.17
C GLY A 220 6.40 -5.97 1.91
N LEU A 221 6.70 -4.69 2.14
CA LEU A 221 5.79 -3.58 1.83
C LEU A 221 5.56 -3.45 0.32
N ASP A 222 6.64 -3.45 -0.47
CA ASP A 222 6.55 -3.37 -1.93
C ASP A 222 5.77 -4.57 -2.50
N ALA A 223 5.99 -5.78 -1.96
CA ALA A 223 5.26 -6.98 -2.34
C ALA A 223 3.78 -6.93 -1.95
N ALA A 224 3.44 -6.45 -0.74
CA ALA A 224 2.07 -6.29 -0.30
C ALA A 224 1.28 -5.31 -1.19
N LEU A 225 1.96 -4.28 -1.70
CA LEU A 225 1.39 -3.27 -2.56
C LEU A 225 1.52 -3.59 -4.07
N GLY A 226 2.22 -4.65 -4.45
CA GLY A 226 2.41 -5.07 -5.84
C GLY A 226 3.18 -4.05 -6.67
N VAL A 227 4.20 -3.40 -6.10
CA VAL A 227 5.01 -2.37 -6.75
C VAL A 227 6.44 -2.85 -6.96
N GLU A 228 7.21 -2.09 -7.76
CA GLU A 228 8.63 -2.38 -7.98
C GLU A 228 9.43 -2.29 -6.68
N PRO A 229 10.41 -3.16 -6.47
CA PRO A 229 11.29 -3.12 -5.32
C PRO A 229 11.95 -1.74 -5.14
N GLY A 230 11.95 -1.22 -3.92
CA GLY A 230 12.51 0.09 -3.57
C GLY A 230 11.57 1.26 -3.74
N THR A 231 10.30 1.03 -4.15
CA THR A 231 9.32 2.10 -4.37
C THR A 231 9.03 2.87 -3.08
N TYR A 232 8.91 2.16 -1.96
CA TYR A 232 8.56 2.75 -0.66
C TYR A 232 9.73 2.77 0.35
N GLY A 233 10.98 2.65 -0.13
CA GLY A 233 12.15 2.58 0.74
C GLY A 233 12.40 3.78 1.65
N ALA A 234 11.92 4.96 1.30
CA ALA A 234 12.03 6.18 2.10
C ALA A 234 10.72 6.60 2.79
N ILE A 235 9.63 5.87 2.60
CA ILE A 235 8.30 6.21 3.09
C ILE A 235 8.01 5.44 4.38
N ALA A 236 7.55 6.12 5.41
CA ALA A 236 7.29 5.51 6.72
C ALA A 236 5.95 4.74 6.76
N ALA A 237 4.94 5.24 6.06
CA ALA A 237 3.61 4.64 5.98
C ALA A 237 2.95 5.03 4.66
N VAL A 238 1.98 4.25 4.23
CA VAL A 238 1.13 4.55 3.08
C VAL A 238 -0.26 3.95 3.29
N THR A 239 -1.28 4.74 2.98
CA THR A 239 -2.67 4.27 2.94
C THR A 239 -3.02 3.83 1.52
N ALA A 240 -3.46 2.60 1.37
CA ALA A 240 -3.74 2.02 0.07
C ALA A 240 -4.97 1.09 0.09
N ALA A 241 -5.60 0.95 -1.08
CA ALA A 241 -6.54 -0.13 -1.33
C ALA A 241 -5.79 -1.47 -1.30
N VAL A 242 -6.26 -2.43 -0.51
CA VAL A 242 -5.56 -3.69 -0.21
C VAL A 242 -5.28 -4.50 -1.46
N ASP A 243 -6.20 -4.51 -2.40
CA ASP A 243 -6.09 -5.21 -3.68
C ASP A 243 -5.70 -4.30 -4.86
N GLY A 244 -5.49 -3.00 -4.59
CA GLY A 244 -5.17 -2.00 -5.61
C GLY A 244 -6.36 -1.56 -6.46
N ALA A 245 -7.57 -2.05 -6.17
CA ALA A 245 -8.76 -1.61 -6.90
C ALA A 245 -9.08 -0.13 -6.57
N PRO A 246 -9.50 0.66 -7.56
CA PRO A 246 -9.78 2.08 -7.34
C PRO A 246 -11.03 2.31 -6.48
N THR A 247 -11.93 1.34 -6.39
CA THR A 247 -13.18 1.41 -5.60
C THR A 247 -13.60 0.01 -5.15
N GLY A 248 -14.36 -0.08 -4.04
CA GLY A 248 -14.93 -1.34 -3.57
C GLY A 248 -13.93 -2.27 -2.88
N SER A 249 -12.76 -1.76 -2.53
CA SER A 249 -11.72 -2.47 -1.78
C SER A 249 -11.63 -1.93 -0.35
N PRO A 250 -11.24 -2.75 0.62
CA PRO A 250 -10.78 -2.26 1.91
C PRO A 250 -9.57 -1.34 1.75
N VAL A 251 -9.47 -0.34 2.62
CA VAL A 251 -8.36 0.62 2.65
C VAL A 251 -7.63 0.46 3.98
N HIS A 252 -6.36 0.07 3.92
CA HIS A 252 -5.52 -0.15 5.09
C HIS A 252 -4.33 0.79 5.10
N ILE A 253 -3.74 0.97 6.29
CA ILE A 253 -2.42 1.58 6.45
C ILE A 253 -1.37 0.49 6.36
N PHE A 254 -0.37 0.68 5.52
CA PHE A 254 0.81 -0.18 5.43
C PHE A 254 2.01 0.58 5.99
N LEU A 255 2.66 0.02 7.00
CA LEU A 255 3.85 0.62 7.61
C LEU A 255 5.13 0.04 7.01
N ASN A 256 6.11 0.90 6.74
CA ASN A 256 7.48 0.47 6.53
C ASN A 256 8.19 0.43 7.90
N PRO A 257 8.39 -0.75 8.52
CA PRO A 257 8.95 -0.83 9.87
C PRO A 257 10.38 -0.29 9.95
N ASP A 258 11.14 -0.34 8.84
CA ASP A 258 12.52 0.13 8.77
C ASP A 258 12.62 1.66 8.85
N VAL A 259 11.61 2.39 8.38
CA VAL A 259 11.54 3.85 8.43
C VAL A 259 10.71 4.31 9.63
N PHE A 260 9.52 3.76 9.80
CA PHE A 260 8.60 4.15 10.89
C PHE A 260 9.21 3.94 12.28
N GLY A 261 9.96 2.83 12.46
CA GLY A 261 10.66 2.52 13.71
C GLY A 261 11.76 3.53 14.09
N GLN A 262 12.23 4.35 13.15
CA GLN A 262 13.23 5.40 13.42
C GLN A 262 12.60 6.74 13.82
N LEU A 263 11.30 6.90 13.68
CA LEU A 263 10.60 8.14 14.04
C LEU A 263 10.56 8.34 15.55
N GLN A 264 10.69 9.60 15.97
CA GLN A 264 10.42 9.96 17.36
C GLN A 264 8.93 9.70 17.68
N ALA A 265 8.63 9.43 18.95
CA ALA A 265 7.28 9.02 19.39
C ALA A 265 6.17 9.95 18.89
N GLN A 266 6.39 11.27 18.91
CA GLN A 266 5.44 12.27 18.43
C GLN A 266 5.29 12.23 16.90
N GLY A 267 6.40 12.15 16.16
CA GLY A 267 6.38 12.04 14.70
C GLY A 267 5.68 10.77 14.23
N ALA A 268 5.96 9.63 14.88
CA ALA A 268 5.27 8.37 14.61
C ALA A 268 3.75 8.44 14.85
N GLN A 269 3.32 9.21 15.88
CA GLN A 269 1.89 9.43 16.13
C GLN A 269 1.27 10.34 15.08
N VAL A 270 1.97 11.40 14.66
CA VAL A 270 1.49 12.28 13.58
C VAL A 270 1.32 11.50 12.28
N VAL A 271 2.31 10.70 11.88
CA VAL A 271 2.21 9.84 10.68
C VAL A 271 1.02 8.89 10.78
N MET A 272 0.85 8.16 11.90
CA MET A 272 -0.29 7.27 12.07
C MET A 272 -1.64 8.00 11.98
N SER A 273 -1.73 9.23 12.54
CA SER A 273 -2.96 10.02 12.48
C SER A 273 -3.22 10.57 11.08
N HIS A 274 -2.18 10.96 10.35
CA HIS A 274 -2.25 11.40 8.95
C HIS A 274 -2.81 10.26 8.06
N GLU A 275 -2.23 9.07 8.17
CA GLU A 275 -2.71 7.91 7.41
C GLU A 275 -4.15 7.52 7.80
N ALA A 276 -4.51 7.64 9.08
CA ALA A 276 -5.88 7.38 9.52
C ALA A 276 -6.90 8.35 8.91
N VAL A 277 -6.51 9.61 8.61
CA VAL A 277 -7.37 10.53 7.84
C VAL A 277 -7.60 10.00 6.44
N HIS A 278 -6.56 9.52 5.76
CA HIS A 278 -6.69 8.94 4.42
C HIS A 278 -7.59 7.69 4.41
N VAL A 279 -7.56 6.86 5.47
CA VAL A 279 -8.52 5.76 5.62
C VAL A 279 -9.94 6.29 5.80
N ALA A 280 -10.12 7.26 6.71
CA ALA A 280 -11.43 7.83 7.04
C ALA A 280 -12.11 8.51 5.84
N THR A 281 -11.32 9.18 5.01
CA THR A 281 -11.78 9.85 3.79
C THR A 281 -11.75 8.97 2.55
N ARG A 282 -11.27 7.71 2.66
CA ARG A 282 -11.06 6.81 1.51
C ARG A 282 -10.19 7.44 0.41
N ALA A 283 -9.18 8.19 0.79
CA ALA A 283 -8.31 8.95 -0.11
C ALA A 283 -7.77 8.17 -1.33
N PRO A 284 -7.41 6.87 -1.23
CA PRO A 284 -6.98 6.09 -2.40
C PRO A 284 -8.04 5.97 -3.51
N SER A 285 -9.32 6.18 -3.18
CA SER A 285 -10.44 6.17 -4.13
C SER A 285 -10.80 7.57 -4.65
N SER A 286 -10.20 8.63 -4.10
CA SER A 286 -10.45 10.01 -4.51
C SER A 286 -9.66 10.35 -5.77
N GLY A 287 -10.36 10.67 -6.86
CA GLY A 287 -9.74 11.13 -8.11
C GLY A 287 -9.87 12.65 -8.36
N ALA A 288 -10.59 13.36 -7.48
CA ALA A 288 -10.99 14.74 -7.71
C ALA A 288 -10.21 15.76 -6.86
N LEU A 289 -9.65 15.33 -5.73
CA LEU A 289 -8.95 16.21 -4.80
C LEU A 289 -7.58 16.64 -5.35
N PRO A 290 -7.26 17.96 -5.34
CA PRO A 290 -5.89 18.39 -5.56
C PRO A 290 -5.04 17.98 -4.35
N LEU A 291 -3.78 17.56 -4.60
CA LEU A 291 -2.90 17.01 -3.56
C LEU A 291 -2.67 17.97 -2.38
N TRP A 292 -2.63 19.28 -2.63
CA TRP A 292 -2.49 20.24 -1.52
C TRP A 292 -3.66 20.17 -0.52
N LEU A 293 -4.89 19.88 -1.01
CA LEU A 293 -6.05 19.75 -0.13
C LEU A 293 -6.07 18.38 0.52
N LEU A 294 -5.78 17.32 -0.23
CA LEU A 294 -5.73 15.94 0.28
C LEU A 294 -4.72 15.80 1.40
N GLU A 295 -3.47 16.19 1.16
CA GLU A 295 -2.36 16.04 2.11
C GLU A 295 -2.42 17.10 3.22
N GLY A 296 -2.73 18.35 2.85
CA GLY A 296 -2.83 19.44 3.82
C GLY A 296 -3.96 19.25 4.82
N PHE A 297 -5.07 18.63 4.41
CA PHE A 297 -6.17 18.28 5.31
C PHE A 297 -5.78 17.13 6.25
N ALA A 298 -5.08 16.11 5.75
CA ALA A 298 -4.57 15.03 6.58
C ALA A 298 -3.62 15.55 7.67
N ASP A 299 -2.69 16.44 7.30
CA ASP A 299 -1.80 17.11 8.26
C ASP A 299 -2.56 18.06 9.20
N TYR A 300 -3.61 18.77 8.72
CA TYR A 300 -4.44 19.63 9.57
C TYR A 300 -5.07 18.84 10.72
N VAL A 301 -5.59 17.65 10.43
CA VAL A 301 -6.19 16.79 11.45
C VAL A 301 -5.11 16.16 12.34
N ALA A 302 -4.03 15.63 11.75
CA ALA A 302 -2.99 14.91 12.48
C ALA A 302 -2.19 15.78 13.45
N LEU A 303 -1.96 17.05 13.09
CA LEU A 303 -1.16 18.00 13.87
C LEU A 303 -1.96 18.80 14.90
N ARG A 304 -3.30 18.67 14.94
CA ARG A 304 -4.16 19.50 15.80
C ARG A 304 -3.84 19.43 17.30
N ASP A 305 -3.32 18.31 17.77
CA ASP A 305 -2.96 18.10 19.18
C ASP A 305 -1.46 18.26 19.44
N VAL A 306 -0.70 18.69 18.44
CA VAL A 306 0.74 18.90 18.58
C VAL A 306 0.98 20.27 19.19
N ASP A 307 1.37 20.30 20.47
CA ASP A 307 1.69 21.52 21.20
C ASP A 307 3.13 21.99 20.89
N LEU A 308 3.35 22.39 19.65
CA LEU A 308 4.60 22.99 19.17
C LEU A 308 4.30 24.32 18.49
N PRO A 309 5.20 25.33 18.59
CA PRO A 309 5.06 26.56 17.82
C PRO A 309 4.97 26.28 16.31
N LEU A 310 4.11 27.00 15.62
CA LEU A 310 3.94 26.88 14.16
C LEU A 310 5.26 27.04 13.39
N SER A 311 6.15 27.91 13.88
CA SER A 311 7.51 28.06 13.33
C SER A 311 8.39 26.83 13.46
N THR A 312 8.02 25.87 14.32
CA THR A 312 8.71 24.58 14.47
C THR A 312 8.07 23.53 13.57
N THR A 313 6.74 23.48 13.52
CA THR A 313 6.01 22.49 12.72
C THR A 313 5.99 22.83 11.23
N ALA A 314 6.25 24.09 10.86
CA ALA A 314 6.39 24.59 9.49
C ALA A 314 7.84 25.00 9.15
N ALA A 315 8.84 24.41 9.83
CA ALA A 315 10.23 24.86 9.74
C ALA A 315 10.82 24.72 8.34
N GLN A 316 10.49 23.66 7.62
CA GLN A 316 11.03 23.38 6.28
C GLN A 316 10.48 24.36 5.25
N VAL A 317 9.17 24.65 5.26
CA VAL A 317 8.58 25.63 4.34
C VAL A 317 9.07 27.04 4.66
N VAL A 318 9.27 27.37 5.95
CA VAL A 318 9.85 28.66 6.39
C VAL A 318 11.29 28.80 5.86
N GLU A 319 12.11 27.77 5.96
CA GLU A 319 13.47 27.78 5.42
C GLU A 319 13.46 27.92 3.90
N GLN A 320 12.63 27.16 3.20
CA GLN A 320 12.48 27.26 1.75
C GLN A 320 12.03 28.67 1.30
N VAL A 321 11.09 29.30 2.00
CA VAL A 321 10.66 30.66 1.69
C VAL A 321 11.80 31.67 1.89
N ARG A 322 12.67 31.47 2.90
CA ARG A 322 13.84 32.34 3.14
C ARG A 322 14.90 32.19 2.05
N GLU A 323 15.08 30.99 1.53
CA GLU A 323 16.10 30.68 0.51
C GLU A 323 15.61 31.05 -0.91
N ASP A 324 14.41 30.65 -1.28
CA ASP A 324 13.89 30.71 -2.65
C ASP A 324 12.84 31.83 -2.85
N GLY A 325 12.36 32.44 -1.76
CA GLY A 325 11.25 33.39 -1.77
C GLY A 325 9.88 32.72 -1.76
N LEU A 326 8.84 33.56 -1.68
CA LEU A 326 7.45 33.08 -1.60
C LEU A 326 7.02 32.32 -2.86
N PRO A 327 6.44 31.13 -2.73
CA PRO A 327 5.91 30.37 -3.86
C PRO A 327 4.77 31.15 -4.54
N ARG A 328 4.56 30.91 -5.83
CA ARG A 328 3.55 31.65 -6.61
C ARG A 328 2.16 31.03 -6.56
N THR A 329 2.08 29.73 -6.38
CA THR A 329 0.86 28.91 -6.38
C THR A 329 0.90 27.91 -5.25
N LEU A 330 -0.25 27.43 -4.83
CA LEU A 330 -0.35 26.24 -3.95
C LEU A 330 0.39 25.06 -4.56
N PRO A 331 0.91 24.12 -3.74
CA PRO A 331 1.63 22.94 -4.23
C PRO A 331 0.81 22.11 -5.20
N GLY A 332 1.41 21.71 -6.30
CA GLY A 332 0.82 20.83 -7.31
C GLY A 332 1.42 19.42 -7.28
N GLN A 333 0.97 18.57 -8.18
CA GLN A 333 1.36 17.15 -8.22
C GLN A 333 2.88 16.92 -8.33
N ALA A 334 3.60 17.81 -9.02
CA ALA A 334 5.04 17.63 -9.23
C ALA A 334 5.85 17.80 -7.94
N GLU A 335 5.40 18.70 -7.04
CA GLU A 335 6.04 18.97 -5.76
C GLU A 335 5.82 17.84 -4.74
N PHE A 336 4.77 17.03 -4.89
CA PHE A 336 4.50 15.85 -4.07
C PHE A 336 5.15 14.56 -4.58
N ALA A 337 5.91 14.61 -5.68
CA ALA A 337 6.60 13.42 -6.16
C ALA A 337 7.64 12.92 -5.13
N THR A 338 7.71 11.60 -4.92
CA THR A 338 8.61 10.98 -3.92
C THR A 338 10.10 11.33 -4.06
N GLY A 339 10.52 11.82 -5.23
CA GLY A 339 11.88 12.31 -5.49
C GLY A 339 12.03 13.83 -5.46
N ALA A 340 11.01 14.60 -5.04
CA ALA A 340 11.07 16.05 -5.00
C ALA A 340 12.03 16.55 -3.92
N THR A 341 12.82 17.58 -4.24
CA THR A 341 13.90 18.07 -3.39
C THR A 341 13.41 18.64 -2.04
N HIS A 342 12.18 19.16 -1.98
CA HIS A 342 11.60 19.83 -0.81
C HIS A 342 10.26 19.20 -0.39
N LEU A 343 10.16 17.88 -0.45
CA LEU A 343 8.91 17.17 -0.20
C LEU A 343 8.30 17.53 1.18
N GLY A 344 9.08 17.58 2.25
CA GLY A 344 8.59 17.96 3.56
C GLY A 344 8.05 19.39 3.61
N ALA A 345 8.74 20.36 2.98
CA ALA A 345 8.24 21.73 2.87
C ALA A 345 6.95 21.82 2.04
N THR A 346 6.76 20.91 1.06
CA THR A 346 5.53 20.83 0.26
C THR A 346 4.33 20.40 1.13
N TYR A 347 4.49 19.39 1.99
CA TYR A 347 3.47 18.99 2.96
C TYR A 347 3.15 20.12 3.94
N GLU A 348 4.17 20.75 4.53
CA GLU A 348 3.99 21.89 5.42
C GLU A 348 3.28 23.07 4.74
N ALA A 349 3.60 23.37 3.47
CA ALA A 349 2.95 24.39 2.68
C ALA A 349 1.45 24.09 2.44
N ALA A 350 1.12 22.84 2.14
CA ALA A 350 -0.25 22.37 1.98
C ALA A 350 -1.04 22.45 3.30
N TRP A 351 -0.42 22.03 4.40
CA TRP A 351 -0.98 22.17 5.74
C TRP A 351 -1.27 23.65 6.10
N VAL A 352 -0.35 24.57 5.84
CA VAL A 352 -0.56 25.99 6.07
C VAL A 352 -1.75 26.53 5.27
N ALA A 353 -2.02 26.02 4.06
CA ALA A 353 -3.21 26.41 3.30
C ALA A 353 -4.51 25.96 4.00
N CYS A 354 -4.53 24.75 4.56
CA CYS A 354 -5.66 24.26 5.36
C CYS A 354 -5.84 25.05 6.67
N LEU A 355 -4.74 25.47 7.33
CA LEU A 355 -4.81 26.37 8.50
C LEU A 355 -5.43 27.71 8.13
N VAL A 356 -5.06 28.32 7.00
CA VAL A 356 -5.63 29.58 6.51
C VAL A 356 -7.12 29.46 6.26
N LEU A 357 -7.56 28.36 5.68
CA LEU A 357 -8.99 28.08 5.47
C LEU A 357 -9.73 27.89 6.81
N ALA A 358 -9.18 27.10 7.72
CA ALA A 358 -9.78 26.91 9.04
C ALA A 358 -9.84 28.22 9.86
N ASP A 359 -8.82 29.04 9.81
CA ASP A 359 -8.81 30.38 10.44
C ASP A 359 -9.88 31.31 9.83
N ARG A 360 -10.17 31.15 8.54
CA ARG A 360 -11.14 31.98 7.82
C ARG A 360 -12.59 31.54 8.02
N GLY A 361 -12.88 30.24 7.87
CA GLY A 361 -14.24 29.70 7.83
C GLY A 361 -14.60 28.81 9.02
N GLY A 362 -13.61 28.40 9.80
CA GLY A 362 -13.75 27.37 10.83
C GLY A 362 -13.47 25.97 10.28
N GLU A 363 -13.29 25.02 11.21
CA GLU A 363 -13.02 23.60 10.89
C GLU A 363 -14.14 22.95 10.08
N GLU A 364 -15.40 23.24 10.41
CA GLU A 364 -16.58 22.71 9.70
C GLU A 364 -16.55 23.11 8.21
N ALA A 365 -16.27 24.39 7.90
CA ALA A 365 -16.19 24.84 6.51
C ALA A 365 -15.00 24.20 5.75
N LEU A 366 -13.90 23.89 6.42
CA LEU A 366 -12.80 23.16 5.81
C LEU A 366 -13.18 21.71 5.49
N VAL A 367 -13.90 21.02 6.38
CA VAL A 367 -14.46 19.68 6.14
C VAL A 367 -15.46 19.73 4.98
N ASP A 368 -16.39 20.67 4.97
CA ASP A 368 -17.38 20.83 3.90
C ASP A 368 -16.72 21.07 2.53
N LEU A 369 -15.64 21.87 2.49
CA LEU A 369 -14.85 22.08 1.27
C LEU A 369 -14.21 20.77 0.80
N TYR A 370 -13.58 20.03 1.72
CA TYR A 370 -12.97 18.72 1.40
C TYR A 370 -14.02 17.77 0.81
N ASP A 371 -15.13 17.56 1.50
CA ASP A 371 -16.20 16.65 1.10
C ASP A 371 -16.85 17.07 -0.23
N ALA A 372 -17.08 18.37 -0.44
CA ALA A 372 -17.64 18.89 -1.68
C ALA A 372 -16.73 18.64 -2.88
N VAL A 373 -15.40 18.76 -2.70
CA VAL A 373 -14.42 18.52 -3.78
C VAL A 373 -14.22 17.03 -4.01
N ASP A 374 -14.15 16.22 -2.96
CA ASP A 374 -14.07 14.75 -3.06
C ASP A 374 -15.31 14.17 -3.77
N GLY A 375 -16.48 14.73 -3.50
CA GLY A 375 -17.73 14.42 -4.21
C GLY A 375 -17.77 14.89 -5.68
N GLY A 376 -16.66 15.38 -6.24
CA GLY A 376 -16.53 15.81 -7.65
C GLY A 376 -16.90 17.27 -7.90
N GLY A 377 -17.08 18.08 -6.85
CA GLY A 377 -17.24 19.53 -6.96
C GLY A 377 -15.92 20.22 -7.32
N SER A 378 -16.00 21.48 -7.78
CA SER A 378 -14.78 22.26 -8.02
C SER A 378 -14.36 23.03 -6.78
N VAL A 379 -13.04 23.09 -6.52
CA VAL A 379 -12.45 23.90 -5.46
C VAL A 379 -12.95 25.36 -5.51
N SER A 380 -12.95 25.99 -6.69
CA SER A 380 -13.43 27.37 -6.87
C SER A 380 -14.90 27.58 -6.46
N ARG A 381 -15.75 26.56 -6.62
CA ARG A 381 -17.17 26.66 -6.20
C ARG A 381 -17.27 26.56 -4.69
N ALA A 382 -16.62 25.58 -4.08
CA ALA A 382 -16.64 25.38 -2.65
C ALA A 382 -16.03 26.58 -1.90
N LEU A 383 -14.88 27.10 -2.36
CA LEU A 383 -14.30 28.33 -1.79
C LEU A 383 -15.25 29.51 -1.80
N ARG A 384 -16.00 29.71 -2.90
CA ARG A 384 -16.97 30.80 -2.97
C ARG A 384 -18.16 30.59 -2.04
N ALA A 385 -18.62 29.35 -1.89
CA ALA A 385 -19.76 29.03 -1.06
C ALA A 385 -19.47 29.20 0.43
N ASP A 386 -18.35 28.64 0.88
CA ASP A 386 -18.06 28.46 2.30
C ASP A 386 -17.17 29.57 2.88
N PHE A 387 -16.32 30.18 2.04
CA PHE A 387 -15.36 31.21 2.46
C PHE A 387 -15.57 32.57 1.84
N GLY A 388 -16.39 32.69 0.79
CA GLY A 388 -16.57 33.91 0.01
C GLY A 388 -15.32 34.28 -0.80
N TRP A 389 -14.41 33.34 -1.06
CA TRP A 389 -13.12 33.49 -1.73
C TRP A 389 -13.12 32.80 -3.10
N ASP A 390 -12.20 33.27 -3.95
CA ASP A 390 -11.76 32.49 -5.10
C ASP A 390 -10.35 31.89 -4.83
N GLU A 391 -9.79 31.17 -5.80
CA GLU A 391 -8.48 30.55 -5.64
C GLU A 391 -7.33 31.58 -5.54
N ALA A 392 -7.51 32.78 -6.11
CA ALA A 392 -6.53 33.85 -5.98
C ALA A 392 -6.52 34.43 -4.57
N ASP A 393 -7.71 34.63 -3.96
CA ASP A 393 -7.85 35.07 -2.57
C ASP A 393 -7.18 34.10 -1.60
N LEU A 394 -7.42 32.78 -1.79
CA LEU A 394 -6.76 31.74 -0.99
C LEU A 394 -5.23 31.79 -1.17
N THR A 395 -4.76 31.89 -2.40
CA THR A 395 -3.33 31.93 -2.70
C THR A 395 -2.67 33.16 -2.08
N GLU A 396 -3.32 34.32 -2.12
CA GLU A 396 -2.81 35.56 -1.50
C GLU A 396 -2.75 35.40 0.02
N ALA A 397 -3.82 35.00 0.68
CA ALA A 397 -3.87 34.81 2.13
C ALA A 397 -2.85 33.73 2.61
N TRP A 398 -2.66 32.66 1.86
CA TRP A 398 -1.66 31.63 2.14
C TRP A 398 -0.23 32.18 2.03
N ARG A 399 0.08 32.97 1.01
CA ARG A 399 1.38 33.62 0.83
C ARG A 399 1.67 34.61 1.94
N ASP A 400 0.67 35.39 2.34
CA ASP A 400 0.79 36.36 3.47
C ASP A 400 1.10 35.59 4.78
N ARG A 401 0.47 34.43 4.99
CA ARG A 401 0.75 33.56 6.15
C ARG A 401 2.19 33.03 6.11
N LEU A 402 2.67 32.54 4.96
CA LEU A 402 4.04 32.07 4.79
C LEU A 402 5.07 33.19 5.02
N ASP A 403 4.81 34.38 4.49
CA ASP A 403 5.67 35.58 4.70
C ASP A 403 5.78 35.94 6.18
N ALA A 404 4.64 35.95 6.87
CA ALA A 404 4.59 36.21 8.31
C ALA A 404 5.31 35.17 9.16
N LEU A 405 5.39 33.90 8.69
CA LEU A 405 6.13 32.83 9.38
C LEU A 405 7.63 32.90 9.09
N ALA A 406 8.02 33.40 7.92
CA ALA A 406 9.41 33.50 7.49
C ALA A 406 10.11 34.76 7.99
N GLY A 407 9.38 35.85 8.31
CA GLY A 407 9.89 37.10 8.85
C GLY A 407 10.14 37.04 10.32
#